data_d7c5b51c0d7978a673a7ca1f8f02ccaf
#
_entry.id   d7c5b51c0d7978a673a7ca1f8f02ccaf
#
_cell.length_a   1.000
_cell.length_b   1.000
_cell.length_c   1.000
_cell.angle_alpha   90.00
_cell.angle_beta   90.00
_cell.angle_gamma   90.00
#
_symmetry.space_group_name_H-M   'P 1'
#
loop_
_entity.id
_entity.type
_entity.pdbx_description
1 polymer ?
#
loop_
_entity_poly.entity_id
_entity_poly.type
_entity_poly.pdbx_seq_one_letter_code
_entity_poly.pdbx_strand_id
1 'polypeptide(L)'
;MAVNLQKGQRVSLDDSMKMALVGLGWDTNRYDGGFDFDLDASAFLLGADGKCLKDEDFIFYNNLNGRNGAVVHQGDNLTGEGEGDDEVIVIDFSKIPDEIQKIAICVTIHDAVARRQNFGQVSNAYIRVAKIANEFDMAGEDQIRFDLEEEFSIETALVVCEIYKKNGEWKFNAVASGFQGGLEALVRNYGLSC
;
A
#
# COMPACT_ATOMS: atom_id res chain seq x y z
N MET A 1 -7.99 6.30 18.69
CA MET A 1 -8.47 7.18 17.58
C MET A 1 -7.38 7.24 16.53
N ALA A 2 -7.71 6.95 15.29
CA ALA A 2 -6.77 7.04 14.18
C ALA A 2 -6.24 8.47 14.00
N VAL A 3 -4.99 8.60 13.62
CA VAL A 3 -4.37 9.87 13.24
C VAL A 3 -4.55 10.06 11.75
N ASN A 4 -5.27 11.10 11.33
CA ASN A 4 -5.35 11.48 9.92
C ASN A 4 -4.07 12.22 9.53
N LEU A 5 -3.33 11.65 8.58
CA LEU A 5 -2.07 12.22 8.12
C LEU A 5 -2.22 12.98 6.81
N GLN A 6 -1.34 13.96 6.65
CA GLN A 6 -1.13 14.67 5.40
C GLN A 6 0.24 14.30 4.82
N LYS A 7 0.42 14.53 3.53
CA LYS A 7 1.67 14.31 2.81
C LYS A 7 2.88 14.89 3.55
N GLY A 8 3.92 14.07 3.67
CA GLY A 8 5.17 14.40 4.34
C GLY A 8 5.15 14.26 5.85
N GLN A 9 3.99 14.00 6.46
CA GLN A 9 3.92 13.75 7.90
C GLN A 9 4.49 12.39 8.28
N ARG A 10 5.08 12.32 9.47
CA ARG A 10 5.72 11.12 10.02
C ARG A 10 5.25 10.88 11.44
N VAL A 11 4.95 9.62 11.75
CA VAL A 11 4.59 9.20 13.11
C VAL A 11 5.33 7.93 13.47
N SER A 12 5.58 7.71 14.76
CA SER A 12 6.01 6.39 15.25
C SER A 12 4.81 5.46 15.28
N LEU A 13 5.00 4.21 14.87
CA LEU A 13 4.01 3.17 15.13
C LEU A 13 4.03 2.83 16.64
N ASP A 14 2.92 2.29 17.13
CA ASP A 14 2.83 1.80 18.50
C ASP A 14 3.92 0.73 18.75
N ASP A 15 4.78 0.93 19.75
CA ASP A 15 5.87 0.00 20.10
C ASP A 15 5.38 -1.42 20.41
N SER A 16 4.11 -1.57 20.80
CA SER A 16 3.48 -2.86 21.05
C SER A 16 2.87 -3.50 19.78
N MET A 17 2.92 -2.82 18.64
CA MET A 17 2.41 -3.32 17.36
C MET A 17 3.34 -4.39 16.80
N LYS A 18 2.95 -5.66 16.97
CA LYS A 18 3.67 -6.80 16.38
C LYS A 18 3.22 -7.07 14.96
N MET A 19 1.94 -6.81 14.68
CA MET A 19 1.34 -6.98 13.37
C MET A 19 0.53 -5.76 12.99
N ALA A 20 0.58 -5.40 11.72
CA ALA A 20 -0.23 -4.35 11.12
C ALA A 20 -1.05 -4.90 9.96
N LEU A 21 -2.24 -4.34 9.82
CA LEU A 21 -3.05 -4.43 8.62
C LEU A 21 -2.91 -3.10 7.88
N VAL A 22 -2.59 -3.14 6.61
CA VAL A 22 -2.65 -2.00 5.70
C VAL A 22 -3.82 -2.25 4.76
N GLY A 23 -4.89 -1.50 4.93
CA GLY A 23 -6.11 -1.60 4.14
C GLY A 23 -6.19 -0.48 3.11
N LEU A 24 -6.54 -0.83 1.88
CA LEU A 24 -6.88 0.07 0.79
C LEU A 24 -8.38 -0.02 0.55
N GLY A 25 -9.07 1.11 0.50
CA GLY A 25 -10.47 1.16 0.10
C GLY A 25 -10.71 2.29 -0.89
N TRP A 26 -11.71 2.10 -1.78
CA TRP A 26 -12.13 3.11 -2.75
C TRP A 26 -13.60 2.93 -3.13
N ASP A 27 -14.21 3.96 -3.73
CA ASP A 27 -15.58 3.86 -4.24
C ASP A 27 -15.59 3.25 -5.66
N THR A 28 -16.63 2.47 -5.95
CA THR A 28 -16.91 1.97 -7.30
C THR A 28 -17.07 3.10 -8.30
N ASN A 29 -16.76 2.83 -9.56
CA ASN A 29 -16.94 3.81 -10.62
C ASN A 29 -18.43 4.11 -10.83
N ARG A 30 -18.83 5.38 -10.63
CA ARG A 30 -20.21 5.86 -10.78
C ARG A 30 -20.50 6.45 -12.16
N TYR A 31 -19.52 6.43 -13.08
CA TYR A 31 -19.70 6.97 -14.43
C TYR A 31 -20.28 5.92 -15.37
N ASP A 32 -21.43 6.22 -15.97
CA ASP A 32 -22.09 5.33 -16.93
C ASP A 32 -21.18 4.99 -18.12
N GLY A 33 -20.97 3.68 -18.38
CA GLY A 33 -20.24 3.17 -19.54
C GLY A 33 -18.71 3.20 -19.41
N GLY A 34 -18.16 3.46 -18.23
CA GLY A 34 -16.73 3.31 -17.93
C GLY A 34 -16.37 1.91 -17.45
N PHE A 35 -15.05 1.60 -17.43
CA PHE A 35 -14.53 0.45 -16.71
C PHE A 35 -14.56 0.75 -15.20
N ASP A 36 -14.74 -0.28 -14.37
CA ASP A 36 -14.55 -0.16 -12.95
C ASP A 36 -13.12 0.28 -12.60
N PHE A 37 -12.97 0.98 -11.49
CA PHE A 37 -11.65 1.28 -10.95
C PHE A 37 -11.12 0.03 -10.26
N ASP A 38 -10.03 -0.48 -10.77
CA ASP A 38 -9.33 -1.67 -10.34
C ASP A 38 -8.01 -1.20 -9.72
N LEU A 39 -8.04 -0.96 -8.41
CA LEU A 39 -6.89 -0.46 -7.67
C LEU A 39 -6.15 -1.61 -7.01
N ASP A 40 -4.87 -1.73 -7.33
CA ASP A 40 -3.99 -2.75 -6.76
C ASP A 40 -3.11 -2.16 -5.66
N ALA A 41 -3.21 -2.70 -4.45
CA ALA A 41 -2.23 -2.46 -3.40
C ALA A 41 -1.01 -3.36 -3.62
N SER A 42 0.17 -2.82 -3.36
CA SER A 42 1.40 -3.59 -3.39
C SER A 42 2.39 -3.13 -2.33
N ALA A 43 3.31 -4.02 -1.94
CA ALA A 43 4.37 -3.73 -1.00
C ALA A 43 5.74 -4.09 -1.59
N PHE A 44 6.69 -3.16 -1.50
CA PHE A 44 8.08 -3.38 -1.85
C PHE A 44 8.92 -3.40 -0.58
N LEU A 45 9.59 -4.53 -0.30
CA LEU A 45 10.49 -4.66 0.84
C LEU A 45 11.89 -4.24 0.42
N LEU A 46 12.39 -3.20 1.05
CA LEU A 46 13.59 -2.48 0.60
C LEU A 46 14.74 -2.64 1.59
N GLY A 47 15.92 -2.84 1.04
CA GLY A 47 17.17 -2.77 1.77
C GLY A 47 17.57 -1.33 2.16
N ALA A 48 18.76 -1.19 2.71
CA ALA A 48 19.29 0.10 3.16
C ALA A 48 19.50 1.11 2.01
N ASP A 49 19.68 0.62 0.78
CA ASP A 49 19.82 1.43 -0.44
C ASP A 49 18.47 1.89 -1.04
N GLY A 50 17.35 1.45 -0.44
CA GLY A 50 16.01 1.75 -0.92
C GLY A 50 15.58 0.95 -2.14
N LYS A 51 16.20 -0.20 -2.39
CA LYS A 51 15.86 -1.13 -3.47
C LYS A 51 15.45 -2.48 -2.92
N CYS A 52 14.66 -3.23 -3.70
CA CYS A 52 14.40 -4.64 -3.42
C CYS A 52 15.70 -5.43 -3.54
N LEU A 53 15.91 -6.38 -2.62
CA LEU A 53 17.10 -7.24 -2.63
C LEU A 53 16.93 -8.41 -3.59
N LYS A 54 15.69 -8.78 -3.90
CA LYS A 54 15.30 -9.86 -4.80
C LYS A 54 13.87 -9.69 -5.29
N ASP A 55 13.49 -10.41 -6.35
CA ASP A 55 12.17 -10.30 -6.97
C ASP A 55 11.01 -10.65 -6.01
N GLU A 56 11.24 -11.62 -5.09
CA GLU A 56 10.26 -12.03 -4.07
C GLU A 56 9.96 -10.96 -3.02
N ASP A 57 10.71 -9.85 -3.00
CA ASP A 57 10.49 -8.70 -2.12
C ASP A 57 9.42 -7.75 -2.66
N PHE A 58 8.86 -8.06 -3.81
CA PHE A 58 7.70 -7.38 -4.39
C PHE A 58 6.45 -8.22 -4.18
N ILE A 59 5.56 -7.76 -3.30
CA ILE A 59 4.32 -8.42 -2.91
C ILE A 59 3.15 -7.69 -3.57
N PHE A 60 2.33 -8.42 -4.33
CA PHE A 60 1.21 -7.92 -5.11
C PHE A 60 0.29 -9.09 -5.51
N TYR A 61 -0.78 -8.87 -6.28
CA TYR A 61 -1.78 -9.89 -6.66
C TYR A 61 -1.21 -11.18 -7.29
N ASN A 62 -0.04 -11.14 -7.95
CA ASN A 62 0.63 -12.34 -8.51
C ASN A 62 1.70 -12.94 -7.57
N ASN A 63 2.06 -12.27 -6.49
CA ASN A 63 2.99 -12.76 -5.47
C ASN A 63 2.48 -12.36 -4.09
N LEU A 64 1.59 -13.16 -3.53
CA LEU A 64 0.86 -12.83 -2.31
C LEU A 64 1.68 -12.94 -1.02
N ASN A 65 2.86 -13.56 -1.04
CA ASN A 65 3.60 -13.89 0.19
C ASN A 65 5.08 -13.54 0.07
N GLY A 66 5.55 -12.60 0.88
CA GLY A 66 6.95 -12.19 0.98
C GLY A 66 7.60 -12.62 2.30
N ARG A 67 8.88 -13.00 2.20
CA ARG A 67 9.74 -13.29 3.37
C ARG A 67 9.11 -14.28 4.37
N ASN A 68 8.61 -15.42 3.89
CA ASN A 68 8.01 -16.49 4.70
C ASN A 68 6.83 -16.02 5.55
N GLY A 69 5.95 -15.21 4.98
CA GLY A 69 4.77 -14.68 5.67
C GLY A 69 5.04 -13.46 6.55
N ALA A 70 6.15 -12.77 6.35
CA ALA A 70 6.38 -11.49 7.00
C ALA A 70 5.48 -10.38 6.41
N VAL A 71 5.20 -10.44 5.11
CA VAL A 71 4.24 -9.57 4.42
C VAL A 71 3.37 -10.43 3.53
N VAL A 72 2.05 -10.32 3.69
CA VAL A 72 1.06 -11.14 2.98
C VAL A 72 -0.04 -10.27 2.41
N HIS A 73 -0.27 -10.36 1.11
CA HIS A 73 -1.41 -9.77 0.43
C HIS A 73 -2.61 -10.73 0.56
N GLN A 74 -3.77 -10.23 0.97
CA GLN A 74 -4.92 -11.08 1.32
C GLN A 74 -5.83 -11.44 0.14
N GLY A 75 -5.54 -10.93 -1.03
CA GLY A 75 -6.31 -11.18 -2.25
C GLY A 75 -6.61 -9.90 -3.00
N ASP A 76 -7.20 -10.05 -4.16
CA ASP A 76 -7.43 -9.05 -5.18
C ASP A 76 -8.92 -8.69 -5.26
N ASN A 77 -9.27 -7.38 -5.27
CA ASN A 77 -10.62 -6.87 -5.49
C ASN A 77 -10.63 -5.99 -6.74
N LEU A 78 -11.29 -6.45 -7.79
CA LEU A 78 -11.25 -5.83 -9.13
C LEU A 78 -12.20 -4.63 -9.29
N THR A 79 -13.06 -4.32 -8.32
CA THR A 79 -14.19 -3.39 -8.51
C THR A 79 -14.35 -2.35 -7.41
N GLY A 80 -13.79 -2.61 -6.22
CA GLY A 80 -14.07 -1.80 -5.01
C GLY A 80 -15.49 -2.00 -4.48
N GLU A 81 -16.11 -3.14 -4.78
CA GLU A 81 -17.40 -3.50 -4.20
C GLU A 81 -17.22 -4.10 -2.80
N GLY A 82 -17.87 -3.50 -1.83
CA GLY A 82 -17.83 -3.96 -0.45
C GLY A 82 -18.00 -2.82 0.55
N GLU A 83 -17.99 -3.19 1.84
CA GLU A 83 -17.88 -2.22 2.93
C GLU A 83 -16.50 -2.39 3.58
N GLY A 84 -15.79 -1.30 3.79
CA GLY A 84 -14.48 -1.28 4.44
C GLY A 84 -13.32 -1.31 3.47
N ASP A 85 -12.29 -2.12 3.77
CA ASP A 85 -11.12 -2.24 2.90
C ASP A 85 -11.41 -3.21 1.76
N ASP A 86 -11.06 -2.81 0.55
CA ASP A 86 -11.20 -3.61 -0.67
C ASP A 86 -9.99 -4.52 -0.87
N GLU A 87 -8.80 -4.04 -0.55
CA GLU A 87 -7.57 -4.83 -0.52
C GLU A 87 -6.81 -4.67 0.78
N VAL A 88 -6.14 -5.73 1.20
CA VAL A 88 -5.45 -5.80 2.49
C VAL A 88 -4.08 -6.41 2.35
N ILE A 89 -3.07 -5.76 2.95
CA ILE A 89 -1.73 -6.30 3.16
C ILE A 89 -1.49 -6.43 4.67
N VAL A 90 -1.17 -7.63 5.12
CA VAL A 90 -0.79 -7.90 6.52
C VAL A 90 0.73 -7.91 6.64
N ILE A 91 1.25 -7.24 7.67
CA ILE A 91 2.68 -7.17 8.00
C ILE A 91 2.91 -7.73 9.39
N ASP A 92 3.74 -8.76 9.50
CA ASP A 92 4.26 -9.29 10.78
C ASP A 92 5.68 -8.77 10.99
N PHE A 93 5.83 -7.73 11.79
CA PHE A 93 7.11 -7.07 12.05
C PHE A 93 8.13 -8.01 12.71
N SER A 94 7.66 -9.04 13.43
CA SER A 94 8.55 -10.01 14.10
C SER A 94 9.26 -10.95 13.12
N LYS A 95 8.71 -11.10 11.90
CA LYS A 95 9.26 -11.92 10.84
C LYS A 95 10.07 -11.15 9.81
N ILE A 96 10.05 -9.80 9.85
CA ILE A 96 10.82 -8.98 8.91
C ILE A 96 12.32 -9.18 9.15
N PRO A 97 13.09 -9.66 8.15
CA PRO A 97 14.53 -9.81 8.27
C PRO A 97 15.23 -8.47 8.50
N ASP A 98 16.36 -8.48 9.22
CA ASP A 98 17.11 -7.26 9.54
C ASP A 98 17.67 -6.52 8.30
N GLU A 99 17.88 -7.23 7.21
CA GLU A 99 18.31 -6.65 5.93
C GLU A 99 17.22 -5.75 5.30
N ILE A 100 15.94 -5.96 5.64
CA ILE A 100 14.84 -5.10 5.21
C ILE A 100 14.71 -3.92 6.17
N GLN A 101 14.94 -2.74 5.66
CA GLN A 101 14.94 -1.49 6.42
C GLN A 101 13.68 -0.65 6.18
N LYS A 102 12.93 -0.96 5.12
CA LYS A 102 11.76 -0.20 4.71
C LYS A 102 10.77 -1.07 3.94
N ILE A 103 9.50 -0.79 4.11
CA ILE A 103 8.39 -1.34 3.33
C ILE A 103 7.70 -0.14 2.67
N ALA A 104 7.71 -0.08 1.34
CA ALA A 104 6.96 0.92 0.61
C ALA A 104 5.61 0.34 0.20
N ILE A 105 4.54 1.01 0.60
CA ILE A 105 3.17 0.66 0.20
C ILE A 105 2.80 1.52 -1.00
N CYS A 106 2.40 0.87 -2.07
CA CYS A 106 2.06 1.49 -3.32
C CYS A 106 0.64 1.11 -3.73
N VAL A 107 0.00 1.97 -4.52
CA VAL A 107 -1.30 1.72 -5.14
C VAL A 107 -1.18 2.05 -6.62
N THR A 108 -1.71 1.17 -7.47
CA THR A 108 -1.75 1.38 -8.91
C THR A 108 -3.17 1.19 -9.44
N ILE A 109 -3.46 1.78 -10.60
CA ILE A 109 -4.69 1.50 -11.33
C ILE A 109 -4.35 0.49 -12.42
N HIS A 110 -4.99 -0.67 -12.38
CA HIS A 110 -4.79 -1.74 -13.35
C HIS A 110 -5.18 -1.29 -14.77
N ASP A 111 -4.31 -1.54 -15.75
CA ASP A 111 -4.53 -1.15 -17.15
C ASP A 111 -4.97 0.32 -17.37
N ALA A 112 -4.53 1.23 -16.50
CA ALA A 112 -4.95 2.63 -16.45
C ALA A 112 -4.91 3.32 -17.83
N VAL A 113 -3.86 3.10 -18.61
CA VAL A 113 -3.69 3.71 -19.95
C VAL A 113 -4.74 3.19 -20.92
N ALA A 114 -4.97 1.88 -20.97
CA ALA A 114 -5.95 1.25 -21.85
C ALA A 114 -7.38 1.65 -21.46
N ARG A 115 -7.65 1.75 -20.17
CA ARG A 115 -8.93 2.15 -19.58
C ARG A 115 -9.12 3.67 -19.53
N ARG A 116 -8.09 4.47 -19.84
CA ARG A 116 -8.05 5.94 -19.73
C ARG A 116 -8.41 6.45 -18.34
N GLN A 117 -7.87 5.80 -17.33
CA GLN A 117 -8.11 6.09 -15.93
C GLN A 117 -6.87 6.71 -15.26
N ASN A 118 -7.12 7.54 -14.24
CA ASN A 118 -6.11 8.13 -13.36
C ASN A 118 -6.71 8.37 -11.97
N PHE A 119 -5.86 8.64 -10.98
CA PHE A 119 -6.31 8.86 -9.60
C PHE A 119 -7.21 10.09 -9.42
N GLY A 120 -7.17 11.07 -10.31
CA GLY A 120 -8.10 12.22 -10.27
C GLY A 120 -9.56 11.86 -10.57
N GLN A 121 -9.85 10.65 -11.03
CA GLN A 121 -11.19 10.15 -11.30
C GLN A 121 -11.72 9.23 -10.18
N VAL A 122 -10.82 8.74 -9.30
CA VAL A 122 -11.17 7.82 -8.20
C VAL A 122 -11.73 8.63 -7.03
N SER A 123 -12.80 8.15 -6.42
CA SER A 123 -13.43 8.80 -5.27
C SER A 123 -13.22 7.97 -3.99
N ASN A 124 -13.09 8.67 -2.86
CA ASN A 124 -12.99 8.10 -1.51
C ASN A 124 -11.88 7.07 -1.34
N ALA A 125 -10.80 7.17 -2.15
CA ALA A 125 -9.65 6.30 -1.99
C ALA A 125 -8.87 6.65 -0.72
N TYR A 126 -8.53 5.62 0.07
CA TYR A 126 -7.77 5.79 1.30
C TYR A 126 -6.84 4.61 1.57
N ILE A 127 -5.81 4.86 2.35
CA ILE A 127 -5.05 3.83 3.06
C ILE A 127 -5.29 3.99 4.56
N ARG A 128 -5.52 2.89 5.25
CA ARG A 128 -5.48 2.85 6.71
C ARG A 128 -4.41 1.87 7.20
N VAL A 129 -3.84 2.14 8.37
CA VAL A 129 -2.98 1.20 9.08
C VAL A 129 -3.62 0.91 10.43
N ALA A 130 -3.92 -0.36 10.66
CA ALA A 130 -4.51 -0.83 11.90
C ALA A 130 -3.58 -1.82 12.61
N LYS A 131 -3.55 -1.75 13.94
CA LYS A 131 -2.92 -2.75 14.78
C LYS A 131 -3.83 -3.97 14.88
N ILE A 132 -3.31 -5.14 14.59
CA ILE A 132 -4.04 -6.40 14.61
C ILE A 132 -3.42 -7.39 15.60
N ALA A 133 -4.26 -8.27 16.12
CA ALA A 133 -3.84 -9.30 17.08
C ALA A 133 -3.25 -10.54 16.39
N ASN A 134 -3.73 -10.87 15.19
CA ASN A 134 -3.30 -11.99 14.35
C ASN A 134 -3.71 -11.73 12.90
N GLU A 135 -3.27 -12.57 11.98
CA GLU A 135 -3.49 -12.46 10.53
C GLU A 135 -4.97 -12.57 10.08
N PHE A 136 -5.88 -13.01 10.94
CA PHE A 136 -7.31 -13.12 10.66
C PHE A 136 -8.12 -11.95 11.23
N ASP A 137 -7.48 -11.04 11.96
CA ASP A 137 -8.12 -9.83 12.51
C ASP A 137 -8.18 -8.74 11.44
N MET A 138 -9.23 -8.78 10.60
CA MET A 138 -9.41 -7.82 9.51
C MET A 138 -9.99 -6.47 9.98
N ALA A 139 -10.50 -6.38 11.20
CA ALA A 139 -10.99 -5.12 11.75
C ALA A 139 -9.84 -4.29 12.31
N GLY A 140 -9.08 -4.87 13.24
CA GLY A 140 -7.95 -4.21 13.89
C GLY A 140 -8.33 -2.97 14.71
N GLU A 141 -7.33 -2.31 15.28
CA GLU A 141 -7.45 -1.00 15.91
C GLU A 141 -6.76 0.05 15.04
N ASP A 142 -7.55 0.94 14.44
CA ASP A 142 -7.03 1.98 13.55
C ASP A 142 -6.04 2.90 14.26
N GLN A 143 -4.85 3.00 13.69
CA GLN A 143 -3.78 3.88 14.15
C GLN A 143 -3.61 5.07 13.22
N ILE A 144 -3.68 4.85 11.92
CA ILE A 144 -3.42 5.85 10.88
C ILE A 144 -4.48 5.72 9.80
N ARG A 145 -4.91 6.88 9.27
CA ARG A 145 -5.66 7.00 8.03
C ARG A 145 -5.01 8.06 7.14
N PHE A 146 -4.97 7.79 5.85
CA PHE A 146 -4.48 8.69 4.84
C PHE A 146 -5.38 8.63 3.60
N ASP A 147 -6.09 9.73 3.33
CA ASP A 147 -6.98 9.85 2.18
C ASP A 147 -6.19 10.29 0.95
N LEU A 148 -6.47 9.69 -0.22
CA LEU A 148 -5.66 9.80 -1.44
C LEU A 148 -6.22 10.82 -2.46
N GLU A 149 -7.35 11.45 -2.17
CA GLU A 149 -8.17 12.15 -3.18
C GLU A 149 -7.65 13.52 -3.61
N GLU A 150 -6.99 14.27 -2.75
CA GLU A 150 -6.81 15.71 -2.97
C GLU A 150 -5.54 16.09 -3.74
N GLU A 151 -4.60 15.17 -3.95
CA GLU A 151 -3.27 15.51 -4.45
C GLU A 151 -2.93 14.95 -5.83
N PHE A 152 -3.79 14.09 -6.40
CA PHE A 152 -3.48 13.36 -7.64
C PHE A 152 -4.51 13.66 -8.73
N SER A 153 -4.04 13.93 -9.96
CA SER A 153 -4.91 14.30 -11.06
C SER A 153 -4.68 13.50 -12.34
N ILE A 154 -3.44 13.12 -12.62
CA ILE A 154 -3.05 12.42 -13.86
C ILE A 154 -2.21 11.17 -13.60
N GLU A 155 -1.88 10.93 -12.35
CA GLU A 155 -1.04 9.81 -11.93
C GLU A 155 -1.81 8.49 -12.05
N THR A 156 -1.08 7.42 -12.34
CA THR A 156 -1.62 6.05 -12.48
C THR A 156 -0.99 5.07 -11.49
N ALA A 157 0.00 5.54 -10.74
CA ALA A 157 0.68 4.80 -9.68
C ALA A 157 1.12 5.76 -8.57
N LEU A 158 1.01 5.31 -7.32
CA LEU A 158 1.35 6.09 -6.13
C LEU A 158 2.28 5.28 -5.23
N VAL A 159 3.34 5.90 -4.70
CA VAL A 159 3.94 5.49 -3.44
C VAL A 159 3.17 6.23 -2.34
N VAL A 160 2.28 5.52 -1.66
CA VAL A 160 1.40 6.12 -0.67
C VAL A 160 2.13 6.39 0.62
N CYS A 161 2.81 5.39 1.15
CA CYS A 161 3.54 5.52 2.40
C CYS A 161 4.76 4.60 2.44
N GLU A 162 5.63 4.89 3.39
CA GLU A 162 6.75 4.05 3.76
C GLU A 162 6.67 3.71 5.25
N ILE A 163 6.79 2.44 5.58
CA ILE A 163 7.00 1.95 6.94
C ILE A 163 8.47 1.61 7.05
N TYR A 164 9.22 2.30 7.92
CA TYR A 164 10.68 2.20 7.93
C TYR A 164 11.25 2.06 9.35
N LYS A 165 12.40 1.37 9.46
CA LYS A 165 13.11 1.17 10.71
C LYS A 165 14.02 2.36 11.02
N LYS A 166 13.91 2.92 12.24
CA LYS A 166 14.81 3.94 12.73
C LYS A 166 15.07 3.74 14.22
N ASN A 167 16.32 3.55 14.59
CA ASN A 167 16.75 3.30 15.98
C ASN A 167 16.07 2.07 16.61
N GLY A 168 15.78 1.03 15.81
CA GLY A 168 15.09 -0.17 16.28
C GLY A 168 13.56 -0.10 16.32
N GLU A 169 12.97 1.07 16.05
CA GLU A 169 11.52 1.30 16.03
C GLU A 169 11.00 1.42 14.61
N TRP A 170 9.79 0.93 14.37
CA TRP A 170 9.07 1.14 13.12
C TRP A 170 8.34 2.48 13.12
N LYS A 171 8.45 3.21 12.03
CA LYS A 171 7.84 4.52 11.81
C LYS A 171 7.09 4.54 10.49
N PHE A 172 6.07 5.36 10.44
CA PHE A 172 5.29 5.62 9.23
C PHE A 172 5.64 6.99 8.65
N ASN A 173 5.72 7.07 7.33
CA ASN A 173 5.90 8.30 6.57
C ASN A 173 4.84 8.37 5.46
N ALA A 174 3.98 9.36 5.49
CA ALA A 174 3.02 9.64 4.42
C ALA A 174 3.76 10.28 3.23
N VAL A 175 4.12 9.47 2.23
CA VAL A 175 4.96 9.89 1.09
C VAL A 175 4.14 10.64 0.05
N ALA A 176 3.02 10.08 -0.37
CA ALA A 176 2.12 10.62 -1.39
C ALA A 176 2.88 11.08 -2.65
N SER A 177 3.66 10.19 -3.25
CA SER A 177 4.42 10.47 -4.48
C SER A 177 3.78 9.78 -5.67
N GLY A 178 3.35 10.57 -6.65
CA GLY A 178 2.70 10.08 -7.85
C GLY A 178 3.67 9.77 -9.00
N PHE A 179 3.31 8.77 -9.80
CA PHE A 179 4.05 8.33 -10.99
C PHE A 179 3.10 8.15 -12.16
N GLN A 180 3.61 8.42 -13.36
CA GLN A 180 3.00 7.97 -14.61
C GLN A 180 3.71 6.68 -15.06
N GLY A 181 2.97 5.75 -15.68
CA GLY A 181 3.53 4.49 -16.14
C GLY A 181 3.16 3.28 -15.30
N GLY A 182 2.20 3.45 -14.37
CA GLY A 182 1.59 2.35 -13.62
C GLY A 182 2.60 1.54 -12.79
N LEU A 183 2.29 0.27 -12.60
CA LEU A 183 3.08 -0.65 -11.80
C LEU A 183 4.53 -0.80 -12.30
N GLU A 184 4.73 -0.81 -13.62
CA GLU A 184 6.06 -0.94 -14.24
C GLU A 184 7.01 0.18 -13.79
N ALA A 185 6.51 1.41 -13.67
CA ALA A 185 7.32 2.54 -13.20
C ALA A 185 7.80 2.33 -11.75
N LEU A 186 6.95 1.79 -10.89
CA LEU A 186 7.31 1.45 -9.50
C LEU A 186 8.30 0.30 -9.42
N VAL A 187 8.09 -0.77 -10.17
CA VAL A 187 8.98 -1.94 -10.23
C VAL A 187 10.41 -1.50 -10.59
N ARG A 188 10.56 -0.68 -11.65
CA ARG A 188 11.85 -0.11 -12.05
C ARG A 188 12.42 0.85 -11.01
N ASN A 189 11.56 1.67 -10.38
CA ASN A 189 11.98 2.60 -9.32
C ASN A 189 12.60 1.85 -8.14
N TYR A 190 12.11 0.66 -7.82
CA TYR A 190 12.64 -0.17 -6.74
C TYR A 190 13.69 -1.20 -7.17
N GLY A 191 14.20 -1.09 -8.40
CA GLY A 191 15.37 -1.83 -8.88
C GLY A 191 15.09 -3.21 -9.43
N LEU A 192 13.80 -3.54 -9.67
CA LEU A 192 13.39 -4.80 -10.28
C LEU A 192 13.24 -4.67 -11.79
N SER A 193 13.21 -5.81 -12.49
CA SER A 193 12.97 -5.92 -13.93
C SER A 193 11.53 -6.33 -14.19
N CYS A 194 10.93 -5.75 -15.25
CA CYS A 194 9.63 -6.17 -15.76
C CYS A 194 9.83 -7.14 -16.92
#